data_727e895e3629a5d1694e9896fc98bf73
#
_entry.id   727e895e3629a5d1694e9896fc98bf73
#
_cell.length_a   1.000
_cell.length_b   1.000
_cell.length_c   1.000
_cell.angle_alpha   90.00
_cell.angle_beta   90.00
_cell.angle_gamma   90.00
#
_symmetry.space_group_name_H-M   'P 1'
#
loop_
_entity.id
_entity.type
_entity.pdbx_description
1 polymer ?
#
loop_
_entity_poly.entity_id
_entity_poly.type
_entity_poly.pdbx_seq_one_letter_code
_entity_poly.pdbx_strand_id
1 'polypeptide(L)'
;MNENNKKEAPASQQGQGGASVWAGKIRPFLKKNAKWLIPAACVLAVLVLFWALKRSPEQQVTADPEYVQDAPQVQDVSNSLSGVGTLKPAQTYTVTSLVDGKILAADFEEGDVVEEGTVLYTVDSADAATNVEKAQIALEQAQRNYEKVVDRQYVRAEASGTVSVLKVKKGDEITSGQEVAIIRDSSTMLLSLLFPAVDAANFWVGQDALVTLDGTFEQIPGRVLSVTGTDALGTGNMLTRTVVVAVPNAGGLTTAQAATASVAGIHSIASAAFTYNDEKTLTASAAGTVTGLLVKEGDAVDKDAILIELSGDDLTESIQSASETLRNAELSMKNMEDTMANYTITSPIKGTIVQKNYKQGDSLSTGKEMC
;
A
#
# COMPACT_ATOMS: atom_id res chain seq x y z
N MET A 1 -49.18 -16.71 15.26
CA MET A 1 -49.45 -17.10 13.88
C MET A 1 -48.15 -17.63 13.35
N ASN A 2 -47.96 -18.90 13.51
CA ASN A 2 -47.98 -20.00 12.51
C ASN A 2 -46.83 -19.87 11.53
N GLU A 3 -46.00 -20.80 11.23
CA GLU A 3 -45.84 -22.26 11.51
C GLU A 3 -44.49 -22.69 10.92
N ASN A 4 -43.75 -23.49 11.66
CA ASN A 4 -43.24 -24.82 11.31
C ASN A 4 -42.76 -25.08 9.85
N ASN A 5 -41.50 -25.44 9.69
CA ASN A 5 -41.24 -26.77 9.16
C ASN A 5 -39.84 -27.32 9.48
N LYS A 6 -39.90 -28.42 10.22
CA LYS A 6 -38.89 -29.38 10.62
C LYS A 6 -38.88 -30.52 9.58
N LYS A 7 -37.73 -30.99 9.14
CA LYS A 7 -37.49 -32.36 8.64
C LYS A 7 -35.99 -32.59 8.64
N GLU A 8 -35.47 -33.30 9.59
CA GLU A 8 -35.35 -34.76 9.76
C GLU A 8 -34.32 -35.39 8.80
N ALA A 9 -33.27 -35.88 9.44
CA ALA A 9 -32.33 -36.85 8.90
C ALA A 9 -32.99 -38.26 8.87
N PRO A 10 -32.47 -39.20 8.11
CA PRO A 10 -32.56 -40.59 8.55
C PRO A 10 -31.20 -41.27 8.69
N ALA A 11 -31.27 -42.18 9.65
CA ALA A 11 -30.25 -43.03 10.22
C ALA A 11 -29.87 -44.21 9.31
N SER A 12 -28.69 -44.71 9.62
CA SER A 12 -28.16 -46.07 9.57
C SER A 12 -29.05 -47.22 9.10
N GLN A 13 -28.49 -48.06 8.22
CA GLN A 13 -28.72 -49.53 8.32
C GLN A 13 -27.45 -50.30 7.93
N GLN A 14 -27.05 -51.15 8.89
CA GLN A 14 -26.19 -52.29 8.72
C GLN A 14 -26.88 -53.35 7.84
N GLY A 15 -26.11 -54.04 7.01
CA GLY A 15 -26.54 -55.24 6.28
C GLY A 15 -25.35 -56.15 6.01
N GLN A 16 -25.33 -57.22 6.72
CA GLN A 16 -24.43 -58.36 6.63
C GLN A 16 -24.54 -59.12 5.30
N GLY A 17 -23.45 -59.83 4.96
CA GLY A 17 -23.58 -61.13 4.32
C GLY A 17 -23.22 -61.27 2.88
N GLY A 18 -22.26 -62.15 2.61
CA GLY A 18 -22.10 -62.71 1.27
C GLY A 18 -20.66 -63.09 0.89
N ALA A 19 -20.10 -64.05 1.64
CA ALA A 19 -19.00 -64.85 1.08
C ALA A 19 -19.55 -65.77 -0.02
N SER A 20 -18.75 -66.11 -0.97
CA SER A 20 -18.89 -67.04 -2.10
C SER A 20 -19.19 -66.36 -3.45
N VAL A 21 -18.18 -66.31 -4.29
CA VAL A 21 -18.11 -66.73 -5.67
C VAL A 21 -16.64 -66.55 -6.16
N TRP A 22 -15.76 -67.44 -5.74
CA TRP A 22 -14.48 -67.64 -6.42
C TRP A 22 -14.07 -69.11 -6.47
N ALA A 23 -14.97 -69.93 -7.05
CA ALA A 23 -14.69 -71.36 -7.31
C ALA A 23 -15.28 -71.74 -8.68
N GLY A 24 -14.67 -71.33 -9.74
CA GLY A 24 -15.21 -71.71 -11.03
C GLY A 24 -14.46 -71.21 -12.27
N LYS A 25 -13.11 -71.29 -12.25
CA LYS A 25 -12.36 -71.12 -13.53
C LYS A 25 -10.95 -71.72 -13.55
N ILE A 26 -10.73 -72.90 -12.90
CA ILE A 26 -9.46 -73.62 -13.05
C ILE A 26 -9.75 -75.08 -13.36
N ARG A 27 -10.48 -75.39 -14.40
CA ARG A 27 -10.64 -76.76 -14.91
C ARG A 27 -10.85 -76.84 -16.42
N PRO A 28 -9.98 -76.25 -17.23
CA PRO A 28 -9.68 -76.98 -18.50
C PRO A 28 -8.21 -76.98 -18.91
N PHE A 29 -7.20 -76.69 -18.04
CA PHE A 29 -5.82 -76.62 -18.48
C PHE A 29 -4.99 -77.91 -18.27
N LEU A 30 -5.55 -78.96 -17.63
CA LEU A 30 -4.83 -80.21 -17.28
C LEU A 30 -5.07 -81.35 -18.25
N LYS A 31 -5.82 -81.19 -19.33
CA LYS A 31 -6.06 -82.29 -20.30
C LYS A 31 -5.27 -82.26 -21.59
N LYS A 32 -4.40 -81.27 -21.79
CA LYS A 32 -3.68 -81.15 -23.08
C LYS A 32 -2.18 -81.48 -23.06
N ASN A 33 -1.56 -81.72 -21.89
CA ASN A 33 -0.13 -81.98 -21.78
C ASN A 33 0.29 -83.34 -21.16
N ALA A 34 -0.62 -84.31 -21.14
CA ALA A 34 -0.34 -85.65 -20.59
C ALA A 34 0.70 -86.44 -21.38
N LYS A 35 1.07 -86.03 -22.60
CA LYS A 35 2.09 -86.72 -23.43
C LYS A 35 3.51 -86.28 -23.15
N TRP A 36 3.75 -85.26 -22.33
CA TRP A 36 5.13 -84.75 -22.07
C TRP A 36 5.59 -85.08 -20.63
N LEU A 37 4.72 -85.56 -19.76
CA LEU A 37 5.07 -85.94 -18.39
C LEU A 37 5.77 -87.28 -18.28
N ILE A 38 5.62 -88.19 -19.27
CA ILE A 38 6.26 -89.51 -19.26
C ILE A 38 7.79 -89.42 -19.54
N PRO A 39 8.30 -88.61 -20.48
CA PRO A 39 9.75 -88.51 -20.63
C PRO A 39 10.43 -87.70 -19.49
N ALA A 40 9.77 -86.77 -18.84
CA ALA A 40 10.34 -86.06 -17.71
C ALA A 40 10.52 -86.93 -16.47
N ALA A 41 9.61 -87.88 -16.20
CA ALA A 41 9.72 -88.83 -15.09
C ALA A 41 10.90 -89.86 -15.37
N CYS A 42 11.13 -90.22 -16.59
CA CYS A 42 12.27 -91.14 -16.95
C CYS A 42 13.62 -90.42 -16.75
N VAL A 43 13.77 -89.15 -17.08
CA VAL A 43 15.01 -88.42 -16.88
C VAL A 43 15.30 -88.21 -15.38
N LEU A 44 14.26 -87.98 -14.55
CA LEU A 44 14.43 -87.90 -13.11
C LEU A 44 14.82 -89.22 -12.47
N ALA A 45 14.29 -90.34 -12.96
CA ALA A 45 14.65 -91.67 -12.47
C ALA A 45 16.11 -92.05 -12.82
N VAL A 46 16.61 -91.64 -14.01
CA VAL A 46 18.00 -91.85 -14.43
C VAL A 46 18.96 -90.96 -13.61
N LEU A 47 18.60 -89.75 -13.26
CA LEU A 47 19.39 -88.85 -12.40
C LEU A 47 19.49 -89.39 -10.96
N VAL A 48 18.43 -89.99 -10.44
CA VAL A 48 18.43 -90.55 -9.09
C VAL A 48 19.28 -91.86 -9.09
N LEU A 49 19.21 -92.67 -10.15
CA LEU A 49 20.03 -93.84 -10.26
C LEU A 49 21.53 -93.51 -10.40
N PHE A 50 21.86 -92.45 -11.12
CA PHE A 50 23.23 -91.94 -11.27
C PHE A 50 23.82 -91.43 -9.96
N TRP A 51 22.97 -90.89 -9.09
CA TRP A 51 23.37 -90.36 -7.78
C TRP A 51 23.58 -91.50 -6.78
N ALA A 52 22.82 -92.62 -6.89
CA ALA A 52 22.92 -93.77 -6.02
C ALA A 52 24.16 -94.58 -6.30
N LEU A 53 24.71 -94.56 -7.55
CA LEU A 53 25.89 -95.31 -7.95
C LEU A 53 27.23 -94.63 -7.59
N LYS A 54 27.22 -93.43 -7.07
CA LYS A 54 28.44 -92.68 -6.67
C LYS A 54 28.74 -92.73 -5.16
N ARG A 55 28.10 -93.61 -4.40
CA ARG A 55 28.51 -93.86 -3.00
C ARG A 55 29.61 -94.91 -2.94
N SER A 56 30.86 -94.45 -2.89
CA SER A 56 32.02 -95.27 -2.57
C SER A 56 32.06 -95.54 -1.06
N PRO A 57 32.48 -96.69 -0.61
CA PRO A 57 32.55 -97.05 0.82
C PRO A 57 33.74 -96.33 1.48
N GLU A 58 33.45 -95.79 2.61
CA GLU A 58 34.40 -95.17 3.54
C GLU A 58 35.35 -96.22 4.10
N GLN A 59 36.67 -96.12 3.80
CA GLN A 59 37.68 -96.86 4.51
C GLN A 59 37.96 -96.17 5.85
N GLN A 60 37.69 -96.89 6.96
CA GLN A 60 38.19 -96.54 8.27
C GLN A 60 39.71 -96.68 8.32
N VAL A 61 40.38 -95.56 8.44
CA VAL A 61 41.79 -95.55 8.81
C VAL A 61 41.82 -95.18 10.30
N THR A 62 42.13 -96.14 11.15
CA THR A 62 42.50 -95.87 12.55
C THR A 62 43.85 -95.22 12.58
N ALA A 63 43.91 -93.96 12.81
CA ALA A 63 45.14 -93.21 13.10
C ALA A 63 45.15 -92.86 14.61
N ASP A 64 46.22 -93.25 15.29
CA ASP A 64 46.59 -92.87 16.64
C ASP A 64 46.56 -91.33 16.78
N PRO A 65 46.11 -90.81 17.91
CA PRO A 65 46.13 -89.37 18.11
C PRO A 65 47.58 -88.94 18.43
N GLU A 66 48.25 -88.35 17.45
CA GLU A 66 49.42 -87.54 17.69
C GLU A 66 49.01 -86.19 18.33
N TYR A 67 49.37 -86.03 19.61
CA TYR A 67 49.15 -84.77 20.33
C TYR A 67 50.17 -83.75 19.81
N VAL A 68 49.70 -82.83 18.98
CA VAL A 68 50.45 -81.62 18.65
C VAL A 68 50.20 -80.64 19.73
N GLN A 69 51.25 -80.28 20.50
CA GLN A 69 51.21 -79.19 21.41
C GLN A 69 51.23 -77.87 20.59
N ASP A 70 50.02 -77.26 20.50
CA ASP A 70 49.95 -75.98 19.90
C ASP A 70 49.93 -74.93 21.03
N ALA A 71 50.79 -73.95 20.92
CA ALA A 71 50.88 -72.88 21.89
C ALA A 71 49.71 -71.91 21.61
N PRO A 72 49.02 -71.43 22.65
CA PRO A 72 47.97 -70.48 22.48
C PRO A 72 48.51 -69.18 21.85
N GLN A 73 48.15 -68.93 20.59
CA GLN A 73 48.42 -67.63 19.97
C GLN A 73 47.29 -66.66 20.33
N VAL A 74 47.70 -65.56 20.90
CA VAL A 74 46.81 -64.43 21.14
C VAL A 74 46.57 -63.80 19.78
N GLN A 75 45.36 -64.06 19.22
CA GLN A 75 44.88 -63.36 18.02
C GLN A 75 43.89 -62.29 18.48
N ASP A 76 44.16 -61.10 18.02
CA ASP A 76 43.16 -60.02 18.10
C ASP A 76 41.96 -60.40 17.26
N VAL A 77 40.86 -60.69 17.87
CA VAL A 77 39.58 -60.93 17.20
C VAL A 77 38.94 -59.55 16.97
N SER A 78 39.20 -58.97 15.78
CA SER A 78 38.49 -57.82 15.32
C SER A 78 37.12 -58.25 14.79
N ASN A 79 36.09 -58.01 15.61
CA ASN A 79 34.73 -58.21 15.19
C ASN A 79 34.25 -56.95 14.44
N SER A 80 34.31 -56.96 13.11
CA SER A 80 33.76 -55.88 12.31
C SER A 80 32.27 -56.11 12.08
N LEU A 81 31.45 -55.32 12.76
CA LEU A 81 30.00 -55.28 12.52
C LEU A 81 29.76 -54.30 11.37
N SER A 82 29.45 -54.80 10.18
CA SER A 82 29.05 -53.99 9.05
C SER A 82 27.54 -53.87 9.02
N GLY A 83 27.03 -52.69 9.23
CA GLY A 83 25.62 -52.36 9.06
C GLY A 83 25.41 -51.54 7.80
N VAL A 84 24.39 -51.83 7.05
CA VAL A 84 23.93 -50.95 5.96
C VAL A 84 22.88 -50.01 6.53
N GLY A 85 23.17 -48.71 6.53
CA GLY A 85 22.25 -47.67 6.96
C GLY A 85 21.89 -46.79 5.78
N THR A 86 20.63 -46.37 5.72
CA THR A 86 20.19 -45.35 4.77
C THR A 86 20.24 -43.99 5.47
N LEU A 87 21.01 -43.06 4.93
CA LEU A 87 21.03 -41.68 5.40
C LEU A 87 19.76 -40.99 4.94
N LYS A 88 19.01 -40.42 5.89
CA LYS A 88 17.89 -39.54 5.60
C LYS A 88 18.20 -38.14 6.15
N PRO A 89 17.78 -37.07 5.46
CA PRO A 89 17.93 -35.72 6.00
C PRO A 89 17.17 -35.61 7.34
N ALA A 90 17.73 -34.85 8.28
CA ALA A 90 17.13 -34.62 9.60
C ALA A 90 15.83 -33.79 9.50
N GLN A 91 15.77 -32.90 8.54
CA GLN A 91 14.60 -32.08 8.22
C GLN A 91 14.53 -31.89 6.71
N THR A 92 13.32 -31.92 6.19
CA THR A 92 12.98 -31.57 4.81
C THR A 92 11.89 -30.52 4.82
N TYR A 93 12.07 -29.48 4.03
CA TYR A 93 11.06 -28.44 3.82
C TYR A 93 10.62 -28.50 2.36
N THR A 94 9.32 -28.45 2.15
CA THR A 94 8.73 -28.33 0.83
C THR A 94 8.32 -26.90 0.60
N VAL A 95 8.87 -26.26 -0.42
CA VAL A 95 8.49 -24.91 -0.84
C VAL A 95 7.29 -25.02 -1.76
N THR A 96 6.18 -24.39 -1.39
CA THR A 96 4.94 -24.36 -2.17
C THR A 96 4.65 -22.95 -2.66
N SER A 97 4.07 -22.85 -3.86
CA SER A 97 3.64 -21.55 -4.38
C SER A 97 2.40 -21.04 -3.68
N LEU A 98 2.42 -19.77 -3.32
CA LEU A 98 1.26 -19.02 -2.82
C LEU A 98 0.56 -18.21 -3.93
N VAL A 99 1.12 -18.19 -5.14
CA VAL A 99 0.64 -17.38 -6.28
C VAL A 99 0.57 -18.20 -7.55
N ASP A 100 -0.26 -17.73 -8.47
CA ASP A 100 -0.34 -18.23 -9.84
C ASP A 100 0.48 -17.33 -10.75
N GLY A 101 1.10 -17.88 -11.79
CA GLY A 101 1.84 -17.08 -12.75
C GLY A 101 2.87 -17.85 -13.55
N LYS A 102 3.60 -17.16 -14.41
CA LYS A 102 4.70 -17.73 -15.20
C LYS A 102 6.02 -17.52 -14.49
N ILE A 103 6.85 -18.55 -14.41
CA ILE A 103 8.19 -18.45 -13.82
C ILE A 103 9.10 -17.68 -14.76
N LEU A 104 9.62 -16.55 -14.30
CA LEU A 104 10.55 -15.69 -15.04
C LEU A 104 12.00 -16.12 -14.84
N ALA A 105 12.37 -16.57 -13.62
CA ALA A 105 13.71 -17.03 -13.28
C ALA A 105 13.65 -18.18 -12.28
N ALA A 106 14.60 -19.11 -12.41
CA ALA A 106 14.82 -20.26 -11.52
C ALA A 106 16.31 -20.63 -11.57
N ASP A 107 17.16 -19.77 -11.00
CA ASP A 107 18.62 -19.76 -11.20
C ASP A 107 19.37 -20.67 -10.21
N PHE A 108 18.81 -21.83 -9.90
CA PHE A 108 19.40 -22.84 -9.05
C PHE A 108 19.21 -24.24 -9.66
N GLU A 109 20.00 -25.21 -9.21
CA GLU A 109 19.90 -26.59 -9.66
C GLU A 109 19.79 -27.56 -8.46
N GLU A 110 19.38 -28.80 -8.75
CA GLU A 110 19.39 -29.89 -7.76
C GLU A 110 20.80 -30.14 -7.27
N GLY A 111 21.02 -30.18 -5.97
CA GLY A 111 22.32 -30.30 -5.34
C GLY A 111 22.93 -28.96 -4.85
N ASP A 112 22.38 -27.83 -5.25
CA ASP A 112 22.89 -26.52 -4.81
C ASP A 112 22.63 -26.29 -3.32
N VAL A 113 23.60 -25.65 -2.66
CA VAL A 113 23.50 -25.22 -1.27
C VAL A 113 23.02 -23.79 -1.24
N VAL A 114 21.89 -23.56 -0.59
CA VAL A 114 21.26 -22.24 -0.46
C VAL A 114 21.21 -21.81 0.99
N GLU A 115 21.30 -20.50 1.22
CA GLU A 115 21.08 -19.88 2.53
C GLU A 115 19.60 -19.54 2.70
N GLU A 116 19.18 -19.34 3.95
CA GLU A 116 17.84 -18.79 4.24
C GLU A 116 17.66 -17.43 3.56
N GLY A 117 16.51 -17.22 2.90
CA GLY A 117 16.20 -15.99 2.16
C GLY A 117 16.77 -15.96 0.73
N THR A 118 17.54 -16.97 0.28
CA THR A 118 18.01 -17.04 -1.12
C THR A 118 16.80 -17.16 -2.06
N VAL A 119 16.74 -16.31 -3.09
CA VAL A 119 15.69 -16.36 -4.11
C VAL A 119 15.83 -17.63 -4.93
N LEU A 120 14.79 -18.45 -4.95
CA LEU A 120 14.70 -19.68 -5.71
C LEU A 120 13.95 -19.44 -7.03
N TYR A 121 12.79 -18.82 -6.94
CA TYR A 121 11.98 -18.55 -8.12
C TYR A 121 11.50 -17.11 -8.12
N THR A 122 11.44 -16.52 -9.30
CA THR A 122 10.78 -15.26 -9.56
C THR A 122 9.61 -15.54 -10.52
N VAL A 123 8.40 -15.21 -10.08
CA VAL A 123 7.17 -15.38 -10.85
C VAL A 123 6.76 -14.03 -11.44
N ASP A 124 6.10 -14.02 -12.58
CA ASP A 124 5.59 -12.81 -13.22
C ASP A 124 4.58 -12.09 -12.30
N SER A 125 4.95 -10.92 -11.87
CA SER A 125 4.22 -10.10 -10.91
C SER A 125 3.58 -8.83 -11.52
N ALA A 126 3.48 -8.74 -12.86
CA ALA A 126 2.99 -7.54 -13.53
C ALA A 126 1.58 -7.13 -13.07
N ASP A 127 0.67 -8.11 -12.95
CA ASP A 127 -0.68 -7.86 -12.44
C ASP A 127 -0.68 -7.49 -10.95
N ALA A 128 0.16 -8.14 -10.14
CA ALA A 128 0.32 -7.81 -8.73
C ALA A 128 0.88 -6.41 -8.54
N ALA A 129 1.89 -6.01 -9.32
CA ALA A 129 2.44 -4.66 -9.32
C ALA A 129 1.37 -3.60 -9.65
N THR A 130 0.53 -3.88 -10.66
CA THR A 130 -0.60 -3.01 -11.00
C THR A 130 -1.62 -2.90 -9.87
N ASN A 131 -1.86 -3.99 -9.14
CA ASN A 131 -2.78 -3.98 -7.99
C ASN A 131 -2.19 -3.22 -6.80
N VAL A 132 -0.87 -3.32 -6.55
CA VAL A 132 -0.17 -2.50 -5.56
C VAL A 132 -0.29 -1.02 -5.92
N GLU A 133 -0.07 -0.64 -7.18
CA GLU A 133 -0.22 0.75 -7.64
C GLU A 133 -1.65 1.28 -7.43
N LYS A 134 -2.68 0.49 -7.76
CA LYS A 134 -4.08 0.85 -7.49
C LYS A 134 -4.36 1.04 -6.00
N ALA A 135 -3.82 0.15 -5.15
CA ALA A 135 -3.97 0.25 -3.71
C ALA A 135 -3.26 1.49 -3.15
N GLN A 136 -2.09 1.82 -3.69
CA GLN A 136 -1.35 3.05 -3.38
C GLN A 136 -2.18 4.31 -3.69
N ILE A 137 -2.76 4.38 -4.88
CA ILE A 137 -3.62 5.49 -5.28
C ILE A 137 -4.84 5.60 -4.36
N ALA A 138 -5.45 4.48 -3.99
CA ALA A 138 -6.59 4.45 -3.07
C ALA A 138 -6.19 4.93 -1.67
N LEU A 139 -5.02 4.52 -1.17
CA LEU A 139 -4.46 4.99 0.10
C LEU A 139 -4.24 6.50 0.10
N GLU A 140 -3.60 7.04 -0.93
CA GLU A 140 -3.37 8.47 -1.06
C GLU A 140 -4.69 9.27 -1.14
N GLN A 141 -5.71 8.74 -1.81
CA GLN A 141 -7.04 9.37 -1.86
C GLN A 141 -7.70 9.36 -0.48
N ALA A 142 -7.63 8.25 0.24
CA ALA A 142 -8.17 8.14 1.61
C ALA A 142 -7.45 9.10 2.57
N GLN A 143 -6.13 9.20 2.46
CA GLN A 143 -5.31 10.11 3.27
C GLN A 143 -5.69 11.58 3.02
N ARG A 144 -5.72 12.00 1.75
CA ARG A 144 -6.16 13.37 1.41
C ARG A 144 -7.59 13.68 1.87
N ASN A 145 -8.47 12.67 1.81
CA ASN A 145 -9.84 12.85 2.31
C ASN A 145 -9.87 13.01 3.83
N TYR A 146 -9.11 12.17 4.55
CA TYR A 146 -8.99 12.26 6.00
C TYR A 146 -8.45 13.64 6.43
N GLU A 147 -7.34 14.08 5.84
CA GLU A 147 -6.73 15.40 6.10
C GLU A 147 -7.74 16.52 5.85
N LYS A 148 -8.47 16.45 4.72
CA LYS A 148 -9.49 17.45 4.39
C LYS A 148 -10.67 17.46 5.37
N VAL A 149 -11.09 16.31 5.87
CA VAL A 149 -12.17 16.22 6.85
C VAL A 149 -11.70 16.72 8.20
N VAL A 150 -10.48 16.37 8.63
CA VAL A 150 -9.86 16.87 9.85
C VAL A 150 -9.67 18.39 9.79
N ASP A 151 -9.26 18.91 8.64
CA ASP A 151 -9.05 20.36 8.49
C ASP A 151 -10.34 21.19 8.64
N ARG A 152 -11.52 20.57 8.43
CA ARG A 152 -12.81 21.23 8.67
C ARG A 152 -13.08 21.59 10.14
N GLN A 153 -12.33 21.00 11.08
CA GLN A 153 -12.35 21.41 12.49
C GLN A 153 -11.81 22.82 12.69
N TYR A 154 -11.01 23.30 11.74
CA TYR A 154 -10.29 24.53 11.88
C TYR A 154 -10.79 25.57 10.89
N VAL A 155 -11.00 26.77 11.38
CA VAL A 155 -11.10 27.93 10.49
C VAL A 155 -9.71 28.56 10.43
N ARG A 156 -9.15 28.58 9.21
CA ARG A 156 -7.81 29.12 8.94
C ARG A 156 -7.89 30.47 8.24
N ALA A 157 -6.83 31.24 8.41
CA ALA A 157 -6.64 32.48 7.67
C ALA A 157 -6.44 32.20 6.18
N GLU A 158 -7.28 32.73 5.31
CA GLU A 158 -7.12 32.62 3.85
C GLU A 158 -6.05 33.55 3.28
N ALA A 159 -5.72 34.62 4.03
CA ALA A 159 -4.70 35.59 3.69
C ALA A 159 -3.97 36.05 4.96
N SER A 160 -2.73 36.56 4.79
CA SER A 160 -2.04 37.25 5.88
C SER A 160 -2.63 38.62 6.09
N GLY A 161 -2.73 39.07 7.34
CA GLY A 161 -3.33 40.38 7.66
C GLY A 161 -3.61 40.51 9.13
N THR A 162 -4.53 41.41 9.46
CA THR A 162 -5.02 41.66 10.83
C THR A 162 -6.45 41.21 10.94
N VAL A 163 -6.83 40.52 12.02
CA VAL A 163 -8.20 40.18 12.33
C VAL A 163 -8.97 41.45 12.64
N SER A 164 -9.78 41.91 11.70
CA SER A 164 -10.50 43.17 11.81
C SER A 164 -11.80 43.01 12.60
N VAL A 165 -12.50 41.91 12.40
CA VAL A 165 -13.78 41.63 13.07
C VAL A 165 -13.81 40.17 13.43
N LEU A 166 -14.23 39.86 14.63
CA LEU A 166 -14.48 38.50 15.10
C LEU A 166 -15.94 38.35 15.48
N LYS A 167 -16.72 37.60 14.70
CA LYS A 167 -18.17 37.50 14.81
C LYS A 167 -18.65 36.42 15.79
N VAL A 168 -17.71 35.60 16.31
CA VAL A 168 -18.01 34.45 17.16
C VAL A 168 -17.20 34.47 18.44
N LYS A 169 -17.70 33.77 19.45
CA LYS A 169 -17.09 33.61 20.77
C LYS A 169 -16.95 32.12 21.10
N LYS A 170 -16.08 31.83 22.04
CA LYS A 170 -15.97 30.46 22.56
C LYS A 170 -17.30 30.02 23.18
N GLY A 171 -17.79 28.85 22.75
CA GLY A 171 -19.07 28.28 23.16
C GLY A 171 -20.23 28.56 22.21
N ASP A 172 -20.04 29.42 21.19
CA ASP A 172 -21.09 29.68 20.21
C ASP A 172 -21.27 28.46 19.29
N GLU A 173 -22.51 28.16 18.94
CA GLU A 173 -22.87 27.23 17.91
C GLU A 173 -22.87 27.93 16.57
N ILE A 174 -22.17 27.35 15.58
CA ILE A 174 -22.09 27.89 14.23
C ILE A 174 -22.52 26.86 13.20
N THR A 175 -23.01 27.35 12.07
CA THR A 175 -23.43 26.54 10.94
C THR A 175 -22.36 26.58 9.83
N SER A 176 -22.35 25.56 8.98
CA SER A 176 -21.48 25.58 7.80
C SER A 176 -21.82 26.76 6.88
N GLY A 177 -20.80 27.47 6.42
CA GLY A 177 -20.95 28.69 5.61
C GLY A 177 -21.18 29.97 6.41
N GLN A 178 -21.32 29.90 7.74
CA GLN A 178 -21.48 31.08 8.57
C GLN A 178 -20.18 31.88 8.61
N GLU A 179 -20.30 33.20 8.47
CA GLU A 179 -19.16 34.12 8.59
C GLU A 179 -18.70 34.20 10.05
N VAL A 180 -17.41 34.01 10.27
CA VAL A 180 -16.83 33.94 11.63
C VAL A 180 -15.80 35.02 11.91
N ALA A 181 -15.05 35.47 10.90
CA ALA A 181 -14.08 36.54 11.06
C ALA A 181 -13.85 37.28 9.74
N ILE A 182 -13.29 38.47 9.82
CA ILE A 182 -12.82 39.24 8.67
C ILE A 182 -11.35 39.57 8.91
N ILE A 183 -10.49 39.15 7.95
CA ILE A 183 -9.09 39.52 7.93
C ILE A 183 -8.87 40.59 6.88
N ARG A 184 -8.08 41.58 7.22
CA ARG A 184 -7.72 42.68 6.33
C ARG A 184 -6.21 42.86 6.28
N ASP A 185 -5.68 42.98 5.09
CA ASP A 185 -4.34 43.53 4.91
C ASP A 185 -4.44 45.07 4.84
N SER A 186 -4.15 45.70 5.94
CA SER A 186 -4.09 47.15 6.06
C SER A 186 -2.68 47.72 6.01
N SER A 187 -1.66 46.87 5.81
CA SER A 187 -0.25 47.29 5.72
C SER A 187 0.01 48.17 4.48
N THR A 188 -0.80 47.91 3.47
CA THR A 188 -0.80 48.68 2.20
C THR A 188 -2.24 49.04 1.88
N MET A 189 -2.50 50.29 1.61
CA MET A 189 -3.81 50.75 1.16
C MET A 189 -3.79 51.01 -0.32
N LEU A 190 -4.87 50.70 -1.00
CA LEU A 190 -5.02 50.92 -2.44
C LEU A 190 -5.90 52.13 -2.71
N LEU A 191 -5.48 52.87 -3.70
CA LEU A 191 -6.20 54.06 -4.17
C LEU A 191 -6.46 53.92 -5.67
N SER A 192 -7.73 53.75 -6.05
CA SER A 192 -8.14 53.59 -7.45
C SER A 192 -8.57 54.96 -8.01
N LEU A 193 -7.70 55.55 -8.82
CA LEU A 193 -7.84 56.89 -9.34
C LEU A 193 -8.05 56.92 -10.82
N LEU A 194 -8.79 57.92 -11.31
CA LEU A 194 -8.94 58.18 -12.74
C LEU A 194 -7.95 59.23 -13.21
N PHE A 195 -7.23 58.90 -14.26
CA PHE A 195 -6.31 59.78 -14.95
C PHE A 195 -6.73 59.98 -16.41
N PRO A 196 -6.36 61.07 -17.08
CA PRO A 196 -6.56 61.21 -18.53
C PRO A 196 -5.92 60.04 -19.26
N ALA A 197 -6.67 59.43 -20.18
CA ALA A 197 -6.21 58.19 -20.85
C ALA A 197 -4.90 58.36 -21.63
N VAL A 198 -4.71 59.54 -22.24
CA VAL A 198 -3.49 59.85 -23.01
C VAL A 198 -2.23 59.82 -22.17
N ASP A 199 -2.33 60.35 -20.93
CA ASP A 199 -1.22 60.42 -19.99
C ASP A 199 -1.02 59.08 -19.28
N ALA A 200 -2.08 58.44 -18.85
CA ALA A 200 -2.07 57.14 -18.15
C ALA A 200 -1.55 56.01 -19.04
N ALA A 201 -1.61 56.14 -20.36
CA ALA A 201 -1.02 55.18 -21.29
C ALA A 201 0.51 55.06 -21.16
N ASN A 202 1.16 56.08 -20.60
CA ASN A 202 2.61 56.14 -20.41
C ASN A 202 3.04 55.73 -18.99
N PHE A 203 2.09 55.42 -18.11
CA PHE A 203 2.43 54.99 -16.77
C PHE A 203 2.78 53.49 -16.78
N TRP A 204 3.69 53.10 -15.88
CA TRP A 204 4.12 51.71 -15.71
C TRP A 204 3.99 51.25 -14.26
N VAL A 205 3.86 49.95 -14.07
CA VAL A 205 3.83 49.32 -12.76
C VAL A 205 5.14 49.54 -12.01
N GLY A 206 5.06 49.97 -10.77
CA GLY A 206 6.20 50.30 -9.91
C GLY A 206 6.64 51.76 -10.00
N GLN A 207 6.05 52.58 -10.88
CA GLN A 207 6.34 54.02 -10.98
C GLN A 207 5.93 54.72 -9.67
N ASP A 208 6.77 55.68 -9.24
CA ASP A 208 6.50 56.45 -8.03
C ASP A 208 5.30 57.38 -8.24
N ALA A 209 4.46 57.47 -7.24
CA ALA A 209 3.30 58.33 -7.16
C ALA A 209 3.34 59.16 -5.86
N LEU A 210 2.90 60.37 -5.94
CA LEU A 210 2.74 61.22 -4.76
C LEU A 210 1.22 61.36 -4.45
N VAL A 211 0.82 60.80 -3.33
CA VAL A 211 -0.57 60.81 -2.90
C VAL A 211 -0.79 61.95 -1.93
N THR A 212 -1.82 62.76 -2.16
CA THR A 212 -2.18 63.91 -1.32
C THR A 212 -3.55 63.64 -0.64
N LEU A 213 -3.57 63.58 0.67
CA LEU A 213 -4.79 63.36 1.46
C LEU A 213 -5.72 64.58 1.37
N ASP A 214 -6.99 64.30 1.17
CA ASP A 214 -8.03 65.33 1.21
C ASP A 214 -8.19 65.88 2.64
N GLY A 215 -8.29 67.18 2.78
CA GLY A 215 -8.51 67.86 4.05
C GLY A 215 -7.22 68.20 4.81
N THR A 216 -6.22 67.32 4.88
CA THR A 216 -4.94 67.61 5.55
C THR A 216 -3.86 68.11 4.59
N PHE A 217 -3.98 67.80 3.28
CA PHE A 217 -2.98 68.08 2.23
C PHE A 217 -1.63 67.46 2.51
N GLU A 218 -1.60 66.45 3.41
CA GLU A 218 -0.39 65.65 3.63
C GLU A 218 -0.02 64.82 2.40
N GLN A 219 1.26 64.77 2.07
CA GLN A 219 1.77 64.05 0.95
C GLN A 219 2.43 62.76 1.42
N ILE A 220 1.98 61.65 0.87
CA ILE A 220 2.47 60.32 1.19
C ILE A 220 3.01 59.67 -0.09
N PRO A 221 4.19 59.02 -0.04
CA PRO A 221 4.73 58.31 -1.19
C PRO A 221 3.88 57.05 -1.47
N GLY A 222 3.56 56.83 -2.74
CA GLY A 222 2.90 55.65 -3.23
C GLY A 222 3.58 55.09 -4.47
N ARG A 223 3.11 53.98 -4.96
CA ARG A 223 3.59 53.39 -6.20
C ARG A 223 2.42 52.90 -7.05
N VAL A 224 2.55 53.04 -8.36
CA VAL A 224 1.57 52.51 -9.31
C VAL A 224 1.60 50.97 -9.23
N LEU A 225 0.50 50.38 -8.82
CA LEU A 225 0.32 48.91 -8.74
C LEU A 225 -0.20 48.36 -10.06
N SER A 226 -1.17 49.06 -10.68
CA SER A 226 -1.70 48.65 -11.98
C SER A 226 -2.26 49.83 -12.74
N VAL A 227 -2.28 49.72 -14.07
CA VAL A 227 -2.91 50.65 -14.99
C VAL A 227 -3.87 49.83 -15.85
N THR A 228 -5.14 50.24 -15.91
CA THR A 228 -6.14 49.52 -16.71
C THR A 228 -5.81 49.71 -18.21
N GLY A 229 -5.84 48.60 -18.96
CA GLY A 229 -5.54 48.62 -20.40
C GLY A 229 -6.66 49.22 -21.29
N THR A 230 -7.84 49.47 -20.70
CA THR A 230 -9.01 49.95 -21.45
C THR A 230 -9.38 51.38 -21.01
N ASP A 231 -9.72 52.19 -22.00
CA ASP A 231 -10.20 53.56 -21.76
C ASP A 231 -11.68 53.52 -21.44
N ALA A 232 -12.10 54.28 -20.43
CA ALA A 232 -13.50 54.48 -20.03
C ALA A 232 -13.89 55.93 -20.26
N LEU A 233 -15.16 56.18 -20.56
CA LEU A 233 -15.69 57.52 -20.68
C LEU A 233 -15.96 58.09 -19.29
N GLY A 234 -15.22 59.08 -18.88
CA GLY A 234 -15.36 59.79 -17.60
C GLY A 234 -16.27 61.01 -17.68
N THR A 235 -16.35 61.76 -16.58
CA THR A 235 -17.11 62.99 -16.50
C THR A 235 -16.65 64.00 -17.52
N GLY A 236 -17.57 64.69 -18.24
CA GLY A 236 -17.22 65.67 -19.24
C GLY A 236 -16.79 65.11 -20.59
N ASN A 237 -17.11 63.86 -20.91
CA ASN A 237 -16.77 63.16 -22.15
C ASN A 237 -15.26 62.96 -22.37
N MET A 238 -14.47 62.97 -21.29
CA MET A 238 -13.05 62.73 -21.30
C MET A 238 -12.78 61.22 -21.23
N LEU A 239 -11.86 60.71 -22.06
CA LEU A 239 -11.35 59.36 -21.95
C LEU A 239 -10.41 59.27 -20.75
N THR A 240 -10.69 58.30 -19.87
CA THR A 240 -9.95 58.10 -18.61
C THR A 240 -9.48 56.67 -18.51
N ARG A 241 -8.39 56.43 -17.78
CA ARG A 241 -7.94 55.11 -17.33
C ARG A 241 -7.86 55.07 -15.82
N THR A 242 -8.22 53.93 -15.26
CA THR A 242 -8.03 53.67 -13.86
C THR A 242 -6.60 53.29 -13.56
N VAL A 243 -5.99 54.00 -12.64
CA VAL A 243 -4.65 53.69 -12.12
C VAL A 243 -4.81 53.36 -10.63
N VAL A 244 -4.34 52.20 -10.23
CA VAL A 244 -4.33 51.78 -8.81
C VAL A 244 -2.97 52.11 -8.24
N VAL A 245 -2.96 52.91 -7.19
CA VAL A 245 -1.74 53.31 -6.47
C VAL A 245 -1.74 52.59 -5.10
N ALA A 246 -0.65 51.89 -4.83
CA ALA A 246 -0.40 51.27 -3.55
C ALA A 246 0.33 52.26 -2.63
N VAL A 247 -0.18 52.44 -1.43
CA VAL A 247 0.34 53.38 -0.43
C VAL A 247 0.66 52.59 0.85
N PRO A 248 1.92 52.56 1.29
CA PRO A 248 2.28 51.93 2.57
C PRO A 248 1.54 52.63 3.73
N ASN A 249 0.94 51.84 4.61
CA ASN A 249 0.17 52.36 5.75
C ASN A 249 0.85 51.93 7.05
N ALA A 250 1.44 52.88 7.74
CA ALA A 250 2.00 52.70 9.09
C ALA A 250 0.93 52.70 10.20
N GLY A 251 -0.38 52.63 9.83
CA GLY A 251 -1.49 52.60 10.74
C GLY A 251 -2.37 53.86 10.79
N GLY A 252 -2.04 54.88 9.96
CA GLY A 252 -2.77 56.14 9.94
C GLY A 252 -3.83 56.27 8.85
N LEU A 253 -3.78 55.42 7.82
CA LEU A 253 -4.75 55.47 6.70
C LEU A 253 -5.93 54.55 6.94
N THR A 254 -7.12 55.05 6.62
CA THR A 254 -8.38 54.33 6.73
C THR A 254 -9.22 54.45 5.47
N THR A 255 -10.19 53.60 5.27
CA THR A 255 -11.13 53.63 4.15
C THR A 255 -12.09 54.83 4.17
N ALA A 256 -12.17 55.56 5.30
CA ALA A 256 -12.94 56.82 5.40
C ALA A 256 -12.23 58.05 4.83
N GLN A 257 -10.93 57.93 4.57
CA GLN A 257 -10.13 59.00 3.99
C GLN A 257 -10.17 58.86 2.47
N ALA A 258 -10.12 59.99 1.81
CA ALA A 258 -9.99 60.12 0.38
C ALA A 258 -8.67 60.87 0.02
N ALA A 259 -8.17 60.62 -1.16
CA ALA A 259 -6.94 61.24 -1.63
C ALA A 259 -6.94 61.41 -3.13
N THR A 260 -6.12 62.32 -3.59
CA THR A 260 -5.69 62.44 -5.00
C THR A 260 -4.25 61.90 -5.16
N ALA A 261 -3.84 61.60 -6.36
CA ALA A 261 -2.44 61.28 -6.59
C ALA A 261 -1.89 62.00 -7.84
N SER A 262 -0.58 62.20 -7.81
CA SER A 262 0.19 62.70 -8.95
C SER A 262 1.22 61.63 -9.35
N VAL A 263 1.24 61.28 -10.62
CA VAL A 263 2.19 60.33 -11.23
C VAL A 263 2.93 61.10 -12.33
N ALA A 264 4.26 61.18 -12.22
CA ALA A 264 5.10 62.00 -13.15
C ALA A 264 4.63 63.47 -13.30
N GLY A 265 4.07 64.07 -12.24
CA GLY A 265 3.55 65.42 -12.29
C GLY A 265 2.12 65.57 -12.85
N ILE A 266 1.50 64.53 -13.30
CA ILE A 266 0.12 64.47 -13.81
C ILE A 266 -0.80 64.11 -12.66
N HIS A 267 -1.80 64.93 -12.40
CA HIS A 267 -2.76 64.76 -11.30
C HIS A 267 -3.96 63.88 -11.69
N SER A 268 -4.49 63.16 -10.74
CA SER A 268 -5.76 62.44 -10.92
C SER A 268 -6.91 63.42 -11.12
N ILE A 269 -7.94 63.01 -11.85
CA ILE A 269 -9.09 63.85 -12.20
C ILE A 269 -9.95 64.13 -10.98
N ALA A 270 -10.06 63.18 -10.05
CA ALA A 270 -10.84 63.24 -8.82
C ALA A 270 -10.13 62.53 -7.71
N SER A 271 -10.55 62.79 -6.46
CA SER A 271 -10.13 61.97 -5.32
C SER A 271 -10.94 60.67 -5.25
N ALA A 272 -10.35 59.68 -4.64
CA ALA A 272 -10.97 58.39 -4.34
C ALA A 272 -10.72 57.98 -2.87
N ALA A 273 -11.59 57.17 -2.31
CA ALA A 273 -11.39 56.58 -1.00
C ALA A 273 -10.36 55.44 -1.06
N PHE A 274 -9.62 55.29 0.02
CA PHE A 274 -8.73 54.14 0.16
C PHE A 274 -9.52 52.86 0.31
N THR A 275 -8.96 51.79 -0.19
CA THR A 275 -9.44 50.42 0.02
C THR A 275 -8.31 49.55 0.58
N TYR A 276 -8.65 48.51 1.28
CA TYR A 276 -7.64 47.55 1.76
C TYR A 276 -7.00 46.80 0.60
N ASN A 277 -5.76 46.40 0.77
CA ASN A 277 -5.05 45.60 -0.22
C ASN A 277 -5.70 44.22 -0.43
N ASP A 278 -6.06 43.58 0.67
CA ASP A 278 -6.86 42.35 0.68
C ASP A 278 -7.85 42.38 1.86
N GLU A 279 -9.04 41.90 1.62
CA GLU A 279 -10.06 41.68 2.65
C GLU A 279 -10.72 40.34 2.39
N LYS A 280 -10.63 39.43 3.37
CA LYS A 280 -11.21 38.10 3.31
C LYS A 280 -12.18 37.90 4.43
N THR A 281 -13.39 37.54 4.07
CA THR A 281 -14.41 37.09 5.04
C THR A 281 -14.25 35.56 5.19
N LEU A 282 -13.90 35.13 6.37
CA LEU A 282 -13.74 33.73 6.70
C LEU A 282 -15.09 33.13 7.09
N THR A 283 -15.36 31.95 6.53
CA THR A 283 -16.56 31.19 6.83
C THR A 283 -16.20 29.83 7.45
N ALA A 284 -17.09 29.31 8.27
CA ALA A 284 -16.96 28.00 8.85
C ALA A 284 -17.17 26.90 7.79
N SER A 285 -16.24 25.98 7.65
CA SER A 285 -16.34 24.85 6.72
C SER A 285 -17.26 23.72 7.20
N ALA A 286 -17.56 23.68 8.50
CA ALA A 286 -18.45 22.71 9.12
C ALA A 286 -19.32 23.40 10.20
N ALA A 287 -20.42 22.74 10.55
CA ALA A 287 -21.22 23.11 11.71
C ALA A 287 -20.57 22.55 12.98
N GLY A 288 -20.76 23.28 14.11
CA GLY A 288 -20.25 22.83 15.39
C GLY A 288 -20.21 23.95 16.43
N THR A 289 -19.70 23.61 17.60
CA THR A 289 -19.48 24.56 18.71
C THR A 289 -18.03 25.03 18.70
N VAL A 290 -17.80 26.32 18.91
CA VAL A 290 -16.46 26.91 19.03
C VAL A 290 -15.82 26.45 20.34
N THR A 291 -14.84 25.57 20.26
CA THR A 291 -14.10 25.06 21.43
C THR A 291 -12.81 25.82 21.70
N GLY A 292 -12.16 26.30 20.65
CA GLY A 292 -10.95 27.09 20.71
C GLY A 292 -11.08 28.40 19.92
N LEU A 293 -10.62 29.49 20.52
CA LEU A 293 -10.50 30.80 19.89
C LEU A 293 -9.06 31.25 20.11
N LEU A 294 -8.23 31.14 19.07
CA LEU A 294 -6.78 31.32 19.15
C LEU A 294 -6.34 32.77 18.87
N VAL A 295 -7.27 33.59 18.42
CA VAL A 295 -7.00 34.97 18.02
C VAL A 295 -8.04 35.94 18.63
N LYS A 296 -7.67 37.20 18.63
CA LYS A 296 -8.53 38.32 19.05
C LYS A 296 -8.59 39.36 17.93
N GLU A 297 -9.58 40.25 18.00
CA GLU A 297 -9.60 41.42 17.12
C GLU A 297 -8.34 42.28 17.34
N GLY A 298 -7.70 42.65 16.26
CA GLY A 298 -6.43 43.36 16.24
C GLY A 298 -5.18 42.49 16.12
N ASP A 299 -5.28 41.16 16.25
CA ASP A 299 -4.13 40.29 16.13
C ASP A 299 -3.69 40.18 14.66
N ALA A 300 -2.37 40.20 14.44
CA ALA A 300 -1.77 39.89 13.14
C ALA A 300 -1.72 38.37 12.93
N VAL A 301 -2.11 37.92 11.78
CA VAL A 301 -2.14 36.49 11.40
C VAL A 301 -1.50 36.27 10.05
N ASP A 302 -0.80 35.17 9.93
CA ASP A 302 -0.27 34.70 8.65
C ASP A 302 -1.29 33.80 7.94
N LYS A 303 -1.15 33.70 6.63
CA LYS A 303 -1.95 32.77 5.82
C LYS A 303 -1.82 31.35 6.39
N ASP A 304 -2.92 30.59 6.37
CA ASP A 304 -3.07 29.22 6.87
C ASP A 304 -2.98 29.09 8.42
N ALA A 305 -2.80 30.19 9.18
CA ALA A 305 -2.88 30.16 10.64
C ALA A 305 -4.26 29.71 11.11
N ILE A 306 -4.30 28.84 12.13
CA ILE A 306 -5.55 28.39 12.76
C ILE A 306 -6.08 29.52 13.67
N LEU A 307 -7.32 29.92 13.44
CA LEU A 307 -7.96 31.00 14.18
C LEU A 307 -9.00 30.47 15.16
N ILE A 308 -9.80 29.50 14.73
CA ILE A 308 -10.92 28.93 15.45
C ILE A 308 -10.88 27.42 15.36
N GLU A 309 -11.18 26.76 16.48
CA GLU A 309 -11.37 25.31 16.56
C GLU A 309 -12.85 25.02 16.80
N LEU A 310 -13.38 24.07 16.04
CA LEU A 310 -14.75 23.61 16.07
C LEU A 310 -14.83 22.18 16.57
N SER A 311 -15.88 21.86 17.29
CA SER A 311 -16.23 20.49 17.66
C SER A 311 -17.74 20.29 17.50
N GLY A 312 -18.14 19.12 17.06
CA GLY A 312 -19.52 18.72 16.89
C GLY A 312 -19.63 17.24 16.63
N ASP A 313 -20.78 16.67 16.92
CA ASP A 313 -21.01 15.23 16.77
C ASP A 313 -20.86 14.79 15.31
N ASP A 314 -21.51 15.54 14.38
CA ASP A 314 -21.42 15.26 12.94
C ASP A 314 -19.99 15.35 12.41
N LEU A 315 -19.20 16.30 12.93
CA LEU A 315 -17.80 16.48 12.55
C LEU A 315 -16.96 15.34 13.07
N THR A 316 -17.19 14.94 14.34
CA THR A 316 -16.50 13.80 14.97
C THR A 316 -16.81 12.51 14.23
N GLU A 317 -18.08 12.25 13.89
CA GLU A 317 -18.49 11.08 13.10
C GLU A 317 -17.86 11.09 11.71
N SER A 318 -17.81 12.25 11.06
CA SER A 318 -17.17 12.40 9.75
C SER A 318 -15.67 12.09 9.79
N ILE A 319 -14.98 12.57 10.83
CA ILE A 319 -13.54 12.29 11.04
C ILE A 319 -13.32 10.80 11.32
N GLN A 320 -14.15 10.20 12.17
CA GLN A 320 -14.06 8.78 12.47
C GLN A 320 -14.26 7.95 11.19
N SER A 321 -15.30 8.23 10.42
CA SER A 321 -15.58 7.53 9.15
C SER A 321 -14.42 7.68 8.13
N ALA A 322 -13.85 8.87 8.03
CA ALA A 322 -12.69 9.10 7.17
C ALA A 322 -11.45 8.35 7.67
N SER A 323 -11.22 8.29 8.99
CA SER A 323 -10.15 7.53 9.63
C SER A 323 -10.29 6.01 9.39
N GLU A 324 -11.50 5.47 9.49
CA GLU A 324 -11.79 4.07 9.19
C GLU A 324 -11.55 3.76 7.72
N THR A 325 -11.92 4.67 6.82
CA THR A 325 -11.65 4.55 5.38
C THR A 325 -10.15 4.53 5.09
N LEU A 326 -9.39 5.43 5.72
CA LEU A 326 -7.93 5.47 5.62
C LEU A 326 -7.31 4.16 6.11
N ARG A 327 -7.73 3.69 7.29
CA ARG A 327 -7.24 2.43 7.85
C ARG A 327 -7.52 1.23 6.95
N ASN A 328 -8.71 1.18 6.33
CA ASN A 328 -9.05 0.12 5.39
C ASN A 328 -8.17 0.17 4.13
N ALA A 329 -7.85 1.37 3.63
CA ALA A 329 -6.94 1.55 2.50
C ALA A 329 -5.50 1.14 2.86
N GLU A 330 -5.01 1.45 4.08
CA GLU A 330 -3.71 0.99 4.59
C GLU A 330 -3.63 -0.53 4.65
N LEU A 331 -4.66 -1.18 5.20
CA LEU A 331 -4.72 -2.65 5.26
C LEU A 331 -4.78 -3.27 3.87
N SER A 332 -5.52 -2.67 2.95
CA SER A 332 -5.57 -3.13 1.55
C SER A 332 -4.21 -3.01 0.87
N MET A 333 -3.53 -1.88 1.06
CA MET A 333 -2.18 -1.67 0.53
C MET A 333 -1.21 -2.73 1.04
N LYS A 334 -1.20 -2.95 2.36
CA LYS A 334 -0.35 -3.96 2.98
C LYS A 334 -0.64 -5.37 2.44
N ASN A 335 -1.92 -5.74 2.28
CA ASN A 335 -2.29 -7.04 1.72
C ASN A 335 -1.80 -7.21 0.27
N MET A 336 -1.81 -6.13 -0.53
CA MET A 336 -1.29 -6.18 -1.90
C MET A 336 0.24 -6.30 -1.92
N GLU A 337 0.95 -5.61 -1.01
CA GLU A 337 2.40 -5.73 -0.83
C GLU A 337 2.79 -7.15 -0.41
N ASP A 338 2.09 -7.70 0.60
CA ASP A 338 2.31 -9.08 1.08
C ASP A 338 2.05 -10.10 -0.05
N THR A 339 1.01 -9.85 -0.86
CA THR A 339 0.71 -10.68 -2.03
C THR A 339 1.83 -10.57 -3.08
N MET A 340 2.31 -9.36 -3.35
CA MET A 340 3.39 -9.13 -4.29
C MET A 340 4.70 -9.77 -3.84
N ALA A 341 4.98 -9.77 -2.54
CA ALA A 341 6.17 -10.43 -1.98
C ALA A 341 6.19 -11.94 -2.26
N ASN A 342 5.01 -12.59 -2.34
CA ASN A 342 4.88 -14.02 -2.64
C ASN A 342 5.28 -14.39 -4.08
N TYR A 343 5.45 -13.40 -4.99
CA TYR A 343 5.95 -13.64 -6.35
C TYR A 343 7.46 -13.84 -6.40
N THR A 344 8.17 -13.52 -5.30
CA THR A 344 9.58 -13.84 -5.11
C THR A 344 9.68 -14.95 -4.08
N ILE A 345 9.89 -16.17 -4.53
CA ILE A 345 9.91 -17.36 -3.69
C ILE A 345 11.32 -17.61 -3.20
N THR A 346 11.51 -17.60 -1.90
CA THR A 346 12.82 -17.73 -1.25
C THR A 346 12.91 -19.03 -0.45
N SER A 347 14.15 -19.47 -0.19
CA SER A 347 14.39 -20.59 0.71
C SER A 347 14.05 -20.22 2.16
N PRO A 348 13.21 -20.99 2.86
CA PRO A 348 12.87 -20.75 4.27
C PRO A 348 13.97 -21.21 5.24
N ILE A 349 14.97 -21.95 4.76
CA ILE A 349 16.06 -22.50 5.55
C ILE A 349 17.37 -22.51 4.78
N LYS A 350 18.49 -22.59 5.49
CA LYS A 350 19.77 -23.00 4.92
C LYS A 350 19.76 -24.50 4.66
N GLY A 351 20.02 -24.93 3.41
CA GLY A 351 19.98 -26.34 3.05
C GLY A 351 20.50 -26.63 1.66
N THR A 352 20.32 -27.88 1.24
CA THR A 352 20.65 -28.34 -0.12
C THR A 352 19.34 -28.65 -0.84
N ILE A 353 19.21 -28.17 -2.06
CA ILE A 353 18.07 -28.45 -2.93
C ILE A 353 18.07 -29.93 -3.32
N VAL A 354 17.03 -30.64 -2.95
CA VAL A 354 16.89 -32.09 -3.25
C VAL A 354 16.19 -32.32 -4.58
N GLN A 355 15.19 -31.47 -4.89
CA GLN A 355 14.36 -31.64 -6.08
C GLN A 355 13.94 -30.28 -6.63
N LYS A 356 13.90 -30.14 -7.95
CA LYS A 356 13.42 -28.94 -8.67
C LYS A 356 12.30 -29.35 -9.61
N ASN A 357 11.06 -28.99 -9.26
CA ASN A 357 9.87 -29.43 -10.00
C ASN A 357 9.51 -28.54 -11.18
N TYR A 358 9.98 -27.29 -11.19
CA TYR A 358 9.64 -26.29 -12.21
C TYR A 358 10.89 -25.60 -12.77
N LYS A 359 10.78 -25.16 -14.01
CA LYS A 359 11.84 -24.46 -14.75
C LYS A 359 11.34 -23.07 -15.19
N GLN A 360 12.29 -22.22 -15.60
CA GLN A 360 11.98 -20.96 -16.24
C GLN A 360 11.03 -21.17 -17.43
N GLY A 361 9.96 -20.41 -17.48
CA GLY A 361 8.96 -20.44 -18.53
C GLY A 361 7.74 -21.31 -18.21
N ASP A 362 7.78 -22.15 -17.17
CA ASP A 362 6.67 -22.99 -16.75
C ASP A 362 5.55 -22.12 -16.12
N SER A 363 4.31 -22.60 -16.22
CA SER A 363 3.16 -22.01 -15.54
C SER A 363 2.98 -22.66 -14.18
N LEU A 364 2.89 -21.82 -13.17
CA LEU A 364 2.74 -22.17 -11.77
C LEU A 364 1.30 -21.93 -11.31
N SER A 365 0.79 -22.81 -10.45
CA SER A 365 -0.48 -22.63 -9.78
C SER A 365 -0.31 -22.68 -8.27
N THR A 366 -1.14 -21.93 -7.55
CA THR A 366 -1.16 -21.87 -6.09
C THR A 366 -1.26 -23.26 -5.47
N GLY A 367 -0.49 -23.51 -4.41
CA GLY A 367 -0.45 -24.77 -3.67
C GLY A 367 0.39 -25.87 -4.31
N LYS A 368 1.10 -25.60 -5.41
CA LYS A 368 2.01 -26.58 -6.03
C LYS A 368 3.35 -26.60 -5.33
N GLU A 369 3.89 -27.81 -5.16
CA GLU A 369 5.22 -28.06 -4.62
C GLU A 369 6.28 -27.67 -5.68
N MET A 370 7.22 -26.82 -5.30
CA MET A 370 8.21 -26.26 -6.21
C MET A 370 9.59 -26.89 -6.04
N CYS A 371 10.00 -27.14 -4.81
CA CYS A 371 11.24 -27.82 -4.47
C CYS A 371 11.21 -28.35 -3.03
#